data_bfcc7917deaff4dca9921eb50f3a95f3
#
_entry.id   bfcc7917deaff4dca9921eb50f3a95f3
#
_cell.length_a   1.000
_cell.length_b   1.000
_cell.length_c   1.000
_cell.angle_alpha   90.00
_cell.angle_beta   90.00
_cell.angle_gamma   90.00
#
_symmetry.space_group_name_H-M   'P 1'
#
loop_
_entity.id
_entity.type
_entity.pdbx_description
1 polymer ?
#
loop_
_entity_poly.entity_id
_entity_poly.type
_entity_poly.pdbx_seq_one_letter_code
_entity_poly.pdbx_strand_id
1 'polypeptide(L)'
;MPSLDHIRNFCIIAHIDHGKSTLADRILELTKVVSQREARQQYLDKMDLERERGITIKAQTVRIPYVAANGEEYELNLIDTPGHVDFNYEVSRSLAACEGALLVVDATQGVEAQTLANVYLALDHDHEIVPVLNKIDLPSAEEDRVKEEIEEAIGLDCTDALPVSAKTGLGVDAVLEAIVNRLPAPGGDLDAPLKALIFDSWYDSYQGVVVLFRVVDGRVKLGDMVRLMSTGKEYEVLRLGVFSPEATDVKELHAGEVGFLCGSIKSLGDARVGDTITLAANPATEPVPGFKEVKPMVFCGLYPSESDDYENLKAALEKLQLNDAAFSFEPETSQALGFGFRCGFLGLLHMEIIQERLEREFEVDLIATAPSVIYRVDTTDGKTLEIDNPAHLPDSTKIKALYEPYVSMDIHVPNEYVGNVMKLCEDKRGTQKNLHYLAANRVVVTYELPFAEIVYDFFDRLKSCTRGYASMDYQPIDYRESDLVRLDILLNSEPVDALAVIVHRDRAYTYGRSLALKLKRTIPRQLFQVAIQAAIGQKIIARETVSAFRKDVTAKCYGGDITRKRKLLEKQKEGKKRMKRMGNVELPQEAFLAALKVGDE
;
A
#
# COMPACT_ATOMS: atom_id res chain seq x y z
N MET A 1 -11.23 20.67 32.64
CA MET A 1 -11.56 20.10 31.33
C MET A 1 -11.45 21.22 30.34
N PRO A 2 -10.73 21.08 29.25
CA PRO A 2 -10.72 22.08 28.21
C PRO A 2 -12.15 22.26 27.69
N SER A 3 -12.56 23.52 27.42
CA SER A 3 -13.81 23.75 26.69
C SER A 3 -13.61 23.29 25.23
N LEU A 4 -14.66 22.99 24.50
CA LEU A 4 -14.58 22.63 23.08
C LEU A 4 -13.75 23.64 22.27
N ASP A 5 -13.85 24.94 22.63
CA ASP A 5 -13.10 26.02 21.98
C ASP A 5 -11.57 25.90 22.11
N HIS A 6 -11.09 25.11 23.06
CA HIS A 6 -9.66 24.90 23.33
C HIS A 6 -9.14 23.54 22.79
N ILE A 7 -9.94 22.80 22.02
CA ILE A 7 -9.51 21.56 21.36
C ILE A 7 -9.21 21.87 19.89
N ARG A 8 -8.14 21.27 19.36
CA ARG A 8 -7.81 21.28 17.92
C ARG A 8 -7.43 19.88 17.46
N ASN A 9 -8.23 19.32 16.57
CA ASN A 9 -7.93 18.03 15.94
C ASN A 9 -7.40 18.32 14.54
N PHE A 10 -6.18 17.88 14.26
CA PHE A 10 -5.54 18.17 12.99
C PHE A 10 -4.65 17.01 12.53
N CYS A 11 -4.46 16.95 11.23
CA CYS A 11 -3.50 16.02 10.62
C CYS A 11 -2.43 16.77 9.84
N ILE A 12 -1.38 16.06 9.46
CA ILE A 12 -0.32 16.58 8.59
C ILE A 12 -0.40 15.82 7.27
N ILE A 13 -0.70 16.55 6.20
CA ILE A 13 -0.71 16.04 4.83
C ILE A 13 0.54 16.52 4.09
N ALA A 14 1.22 15.61 3.43
CA ALA A 14 2.45 15.91 2.71
C ALA A 14 2.73 14.84 1.66
N HIS A 15 3.53 15.20 0.68
CA HIS A 15 4.17 14.21 -0.18
C HIS A 15 5.28 13.46 0.58
N ILE A 16 5.68 12.29 0.06
CA ILE A 16 6.84 11.54 0.59
C ILE A 16 8.07 12.44 0.55
N ASP A 17 8.91 12.37 1.58
CA ASP A 17 10.14 13.16 1.75
C ASP A 17 9.96 14.69 1.90
N HIS A 18 8.73 15.24 1.95
CA HIS A 18 8.50 16.66 2.25
C HIS A 18 8.74 17.02 3.72
N GLY A 19 8.98 16.03 4.59
CA GLY A 19 9.36 16.22 5.98
C GLY A 19 8.21 16.19 6.99
N LYS A 20 7.12 15.49 6.67
CA LYS A 20 5.96 15.26 7.53
C LYS A 20 6.35 14.74 8.92
N SER A 21 7.00 13.56 9.00
CA SER A 21 7.40 12.93 10.27
C SER A 21 8.42 13.78 11.02
N THR A 22 9.31 14.48 10.31
CA THR A 22 10.27 15.43 10.93
C THR A 22 9.57 16.62 11.57
N LEU A 23 8.51 17.16 10.94
CA LEU A 23 7.71 18.25 11.52
C LEU A 23 6.94 17.77 12.74
N ALA A 24 6.31 16.60 12.67
CA ALA A 24 5.63 15.97 13.79
C ALA A 24 6.57 15.78 15.00
N ASP A 25 7.77 15.23 14.79
CA ASP A 25 8.80 15.07 15.82
C ASP A 25 9.14 16.43 16.47
N ARG A 26 9.32 17.47 15.65
CA ARG A 26 9.67 18.80 16.14
C ARG A 26 8.55 19.44 16.95
N ILE A 27 7.28 19.23 16.57
CA ILE A 27 6.12 19.67 17.35
C ILE A 27 6.12 18.98 18.73
N LEU A 28 6.36 17.66 18.78
CA LEU A 28 6.41 16.90 20.04
C LEU A 28 7.57 17.33 20.94
N GLU A 29 8.72 17.67 20.37
CA GLU A 29 9.88 18.17 21.12
C GLU A 29 9.61 19.56 21.71
N LEU A 30 9.09 20.51 20.91
CA LEU A 30 8.82 21.88 21.35
C LEU A 30 7.75 21.95 22.44
N THR A 31 6.74 21.10 22.34
CA THR A 31 5.67 20.98 23.35
C THR A 31 6.07 20.16 24.57
N LYS A 32 7.29 19.57 24.56
CA LYS A 32 7.86 18.74 25.64
C LYS A 32 7.04 17.49 25.98
N VAL A 33 6.20 17.05 25.07
CA VAL A 33 5.46 15.78 25.21
C VAL A 33 6.44 14.61 25.16
N VAL A 34 7.51 14.76 24.38
CA VAL A 34 8.65 13.82 24.35
C VAL A 34 9.86 14.51 24.98
N SER A 35 10.48 13.84 25.96
CA SER A 35 11.69 14.39 26.58
C SER A 35 12.87 14.34 25.61
N GLN A 36 13.83 15.28 25.73
CA GLN A 36 15.05 15.29 24.89
C GLN A 36 15.88 13.99 24.97
N ARG A 37 15.73 13.20 26.03
CA ARG A 37 16.41 11.91 26.20
C ARG A 37 15.71 10.76 25.45
N GLU A 38 14.42 10.88 25.26
CA GLU A 38 13.56 9.93 24.56
C GLU A 38 13.37 10.30 23.09
N ALA A 39 13.72 11.53 22.71
CA ALA A 39 13.64 12.04 21.36
C ALA A 39 14.50 11.17 20.41
N ARG A 40 13.84 10.53 19.48
CA ARG A 40 14.43 9.78 18.38
C ARG A 40 13.81 10.26 17.08
N GLN A 41 14.52 10.12 16.00
CA GLN A 41 13.97 10.46 14.69
C GLN A 41 12.77 9.56 14.37
N GLN A 42 11.75 10.14 13.76
CA GLN A 42 10.50 9.46 13.38
C GLN A 42 9.86 8.78 14.61
N TYR A 43 9.64 9.56 15.66
CA TYR A 43 9.13 9.06 16.95
C TYR A 43 7.76 8.37 16.81
N LEU A 44 6.89 8.92 15.94
CA LEU A 44 5.55 8.37 15.69
C LEU A 44 5.59 7.12 14.82
N ASP A 45 6.61 6.95 13.97
CA ASP A 45 6.79 5.77 13.15
C ASP A 45 7.27 4.59 14.04
N LYS A 46 6.32 3.79 14.55
CA LYS A 46 6.59 2.73 15.52
C LYS A 46 7.19 1.48 14.91
N MET A 47 6.88 1.19 13.64
CA MET A 47 7.41 0.04 12.92
C MET A 47 8.85 0.31 12.47
N ASP A 48 9.71 -0.70 12.54
CA ASP A 48 11.07 -0.60 11.99
C ASP A 48 11.04 -0.34 10.49
N LEU A 49 10.06 -0.92 9.81
CA LEU A 49 9.83 -0.79 8.38
C LEU A 49 9.47 0.64 7.96
N GLU A 50 8.66 1.36 8.77
CA GLU A 50 8.36 2.78 8.55
C GLU A 50 9.62 3.62 8.57
N ARG A 51 10.50 3.39 9.57
CA ARG A 51 11.76 4.12 9.73
C ARG A 51 12.79 3.81 8.65
N GLU A 52 12.88 2.55 8.23
CA GLU A 52 13.81 2.13 7.17
C GLU A 52 13.40 2.69 5.81
N ARG A 53 12.09 2.70 5.51
CA ARG A 53 11.56 3.21 4.25
C ARG A 53 11.29 4.71 4.24
N GLY A 54 11.33 5.37 5.41
CA GLY A 54 11.03 6.80 5.55
C GLY A 54 9.59 7.17 5.26
N ILE A 55 8.65 6.24 5.43
CA ILE A 55 7.22 6.43 5.16
C ILE A 55 6.39 6.03 6.37
N THR A 56 5.34 6.78 6.68
CA THR A 56 4.31 6.37 7.63
C THR A 56 3.39 5.37 6.95
N ILE A 57 3.20 4.19 7.55
CA ILE A 57 2.33 3.13 7.06
C ILE A 57 0.99 3.19 7.79
N LYS A 58 1.03 3.33 9.13
CA LYS A 58 -0.16 3.34 9.98
C LYS A 58 -0.33 4.70 10.67
N ALA A 59 -1.55 5.24 10.64
CA ALA A 59 -1.87 6.47 11.34
C ALA A 59 -1.61 6.34 12.85
N GLN A 60 -1.04 7.39 13.45
CA GLN A 60 -0.80 7.49 14.89
C GLN A 60 -1.46 8.74 15.43
N THR A 61 -1.99 8.65 16.64
CA THR A 61 -2.63 9.80 17.30
C THR A 61 -1.85 10.20 18.54
N VAL A 62 -1.68 11.51 18.74
CA VAL A 62 -1.04 12.03 19.94
C VAL A 62 -1.79 13.27 20.44
N ARG A 63 -2.15 13.24 21.72
CA ARG A 63 -2.66 14.39 22.45
C ARG A 63 -1.50 15.23 22.97
N ILE A 64 -1.50 16.50 22.65
CA ILE A 64 -0.45 17.47 22.94
C ILE A 64 -1.04 18.60 23.78
N PRO A 65 -0.73 18.73 25.07
CA PRO A 65 -1.07 19.92 25.84
C PRO A 65 -0.18 21.09 25.39
N TYR A 66 -0.78 22.22 25.07
CA TYR A 66 -0.08 23.40 24.59
C TYR A 66 -0.58 24.68 25.27
N VAL A 67 0.35 25.52 25.75
CA VAL A 67 0.04 26.84 26.24
C VAL A 67 0.36 27.85 25.13
N ALA A 68 -0.67 28.47 24.58
CA ALA A 68 -0.52 29.39 23.47
C ALA A 68 0.01 30.77 23.93
N ALA A 69 0.40 31.62 22.98
CA ALA A 69 0.91 32.96 23.26
C ALA A 69 -0.10 33.87 24.01
N ASN A 70 -1.41 33.56 23.90
CA ASN A 70 -2.47 34.24 24.66
C ASN A 70 -2.50 33.84 26.16
N GLY A 71 -1.71 32.84 26.57
CA GLY A 71 -1.65 32.31 27.93
C GLY A 71 -2.73 31.26 28.25
N GLU A 72 -3.56 30.87 27.30
CA GLU A 72 -4.59 29.84 27.46
C GLU A 72 -4.03 28.45 27.15
N GLU A 73 -4.58 27.43 27.82
CA GLU A 73 -4.21 26.05 27.62
C GLU A 73 -5.11 25.40 26.55
N TYR A 74 -4.48 24.81 25.54
CA TYR A 74 -5.12 24.09 24.44
C TYR A 74 -4.78 22.61 24.48
N GLU A 75 -5.69 21.79 23.97
CA GLU A 75 -5.49 20.39 23.70
C GLU A 75 -5.39 20.19 22.19
N LEU A 76 -4.18 19.89 21.70
CA LEU A 76 -3.93 19.65 20.29
C LEU A 76 -3.89 18.13 20.06
N ASN A 77 -4.78 17.59 19.24
CA ASN A 77 -4.79 16.20 18.87
C ASN A 77 -4.21 16.06 17.46
N LEU A 78 -2.95 15.64 17.38
CA LEU A 78 -2.28 15.34 16.13
C LEU A 78 -2.65 13.92 15.70
N ILE A 79 -3.14 13.78 14.47
CA ILE A 79 -3.34 12.50 13.80
C ILE A 79 -2.34 12.44 12.64
N ASP A 80 -1.25 11.67 12.82
CA ASP A 80 -0.24 11.50 11.77
C ASP A 80 -0.75 10.53 10.71
N THR A 81 -0.71 10.94 9.43
CA THR A 81 -1.31 10.21 8.32
C THR A 81 -0.25 9.64 7.39
N PRO A 82 -0.48 8.48 6.73
CA PRO A 82 0.35 8.05 5.62
C PRO A 82 0.41 9.10 4.50
N GLY A 83 1.51 9.11 3.74
CA GLY A 83 1.66 10.02 2.60
C GLY A 83 1.50 9.35 1.23
N HIS A 84 1.43 8.03 1.16
CA HIS A 84 1.45 7.26 -0.10
C HIS A 84 0.04 6.93 -0.61
N VAL A 85 -0.14 6.92 -1.94
CA VAL A 85 -1.42 6.66 -2.60
C VAL A 85 -2.07 5.33 -2.19
N ASP A 86 -1.30 4.27 -1.99
CA ASP A 86 -1.81 2.97 -1.56
C ASP A 86 -2.51 3.03 -0.19
N PHE A 87 -2.25 4.07 0.61
CA PHE A 87 -2.83 4.29 1.93
C PHE A 87 -3.85 5.43 1.98
N ASN A 88 -4.36 5.90 0.83
CA ASN A 88 -5.38 6.97 0.78
C ASN A 88 -6.60 6.68 1.64
N TYR A 89 -6.90 5.40 1.85
CA TYR A 89 -7.96 4.96 2.73
C TYR A 89 -7.70 5.32 4.21
N GLU A 90 -6.46 5.14 4.69
CA GLU A 90 -6.08 5.55 6.05
C GLU A 90 -6.03 7.08 6.19
N VAL A 91 -5.60 7.78 5.14
CA VAL A 91 -5.67 9.25 5.07
C VAL A 91 -7.11 9.73 5.22
N SER A 92 -8.04 9.21 4.44
CA SER A 92 -9.46 9.58 4.50
C SER A 92 -10.09 9.35 5.88
N ARG A 93 -9.74 8.26 6.56
CA ARG A 93 -10.20 7.96 7.92
C ARG A 93 -9.65 8.95 8.95
N SER A 94 -8.38 9.25 8.85
CA SER A 94 -7.71 10.20 9.74
C SER A 94 -8.26 11.62 9.56
N LEU A 95 -8.50 12.01 8.31
CA LEU A 95 -9.15 13.28 7.99
C LEU A 95 -10.53 13.36 8.64
N ALA A 96 -11.37 12.35 8.55
CA ALA A 96 -12.70 12.37 9.16
C ALA A 96 -12.69 12.55 10.69
N ALA A 97 -11.56 12.36 11.35
CA ALA A 97 -11.38 12.61 12.77
C ALA A 97 -10.82 14.01 13.10
N CYS A 98 -10.55 14.84 12.08
CA CYS A 98 -9.96 16.17 12.20
C CYS A 98 -10.92 17.27 11.75
N GLU A 99 -10.63 18.51 12.10
CA GLU A 99 -11.26 19.74 11.59
C GLU A 99 -10.32 20.51 10.66
N GLY A 100 -9.03 20.16 10.63
CA GLY A 100 -8.07 20.87 9.79
C GLY A 100 -6.83 20.08 9.49
N ALA A 101 -6.06 20.57 8.53
CA ALA A 101 -4.84 19.94 8.07
C ALA A 101 -3.69 20.94 7.90
N LEU A 102 -2.48 20.51 8.26
CA LEU A 102 -1.25 21.21 7.88
C LEU A 102 -0.79 20.63 6.54
N LEU A 103 -0.74 21.45 5.50
CA LEU A 103 -0.22 21.09 4.19
C LEU A 103 1.27 21.40 4.15
N VAL A 104 2.12 20.36 4.25
CA VAL A 104 3.58 20.51 4.23
C VAL A 104 4.11 20.32 2.82
N VAL A 105 4.71 21.37 2.29
CA VAL A 105 5.32 21.39 0.96
C VAL A 105 6.80 21.70 1.07
N ASP A 106 7.65 20.93 0.38
CA ASP A 106 9.08 21.18 0.29
C ASP A 106 9.34 22.42 -0.57
N ALA A 107 9.96 23.45 0.02
CA ALA A 107 10.27 24.71 -0.67
C ALA A 107 11.26 24.56 -1.83
N THR A 108 11.90 23.39 -1.98
CA THR A 108 12.81 23.12 -3.09
C THR A 108 12.13 22.36 -4.23
N GLN A 109 11.17 21.48 -3.91
CA GLN A 109 10.50 20.60 -4.87
C GLN A 109 9.16 21.17 -5.37
N GLY A 110 8.40 21.83 -4.48
CA GLY A 110 7.07 22.37 -4.79
C GLY A 110 5.95 21.34 -4.69
N VAL A 111 4.87 21.55 -5.43
CA VAL A 111 3.67 20.70 -5.40
C VAL A 111 3.92 19.40 -6.17
N GLU A 112 3.60 18.28 -5.55
CA GLU A 112 3.71 16.94 -6.08
C GLU A 112 2.31 16.26 -6.20
N ALA A 113 2.19 15.14 -6.93
CA ALA A 113 0.92 14.49 -7.20
C ALA A 113 0.13 14.13 -5.93
N GLN A 114 0.81 13.53 -4.94
CA GLN A 114 0.19 13.15 -3.66
C GLN A 114 -0.25 14.37 -2.83
N THR A 115 0.43 15.52 -2.99
CA THR A 115 0.01 16.78 -2.35
C THR A 115 -1.40 17.14 -2.79
N LEU A 116 -1.66 17.13 -4.10
CA LEU A 116 -2.98 17.44 -4.66
C LEU A 116 -4.04 16.44 -4.21
N ALA A 117 -3.76 15.14 -4.32
CA ALA A 117 -4.69 14.08 -3.93
C ALA A 117 -5.12 14.23 -2.47
N ASN A 118 -4.16 14.44 -1.55
CA ASN A 118 -4.44 14.60 -0.13
C ASN A 118 -5.19 15.91 0.19
N VAL A 119 -4.89 16.98 -0.55
CA VAL A 119 -5.63 18.26 -0.39
C VAL A 119 -7.08 18.11 -0.82
N TYR A 120 -7.35 17.47 -1.97
CA TYR A 120 -8.73 17.24 -2.41
C TYR A 120 -9.50 16.38 -1.41
N LEU A 121 -8.87 15.35 -0.83
CA LEU A 121 -9.49 14.57 0.24
C LEU A 121 -9.80 15.42 1.48
N ALA A 122 -8.93 16.36 1.86
CA ALA A 122 -9.18 17.27 2.97
C ALA A 122 -10.32 18.25 2.67
N LEU A 123 -10.38 18.78 1.44
CA LEU A 123 -11.46 19.67 0.99
C LEU A 123 -12.82 18.95 0.90
N ASP A 124 -12.86 17.68 0.53
CA ASP A 124 -14.08 16.85 0.54
C ASP A 124 -14.66 16.69 1.96
N HIS A 125 -13.83 16.89 3.00
CA HIS A 125 -14.23 16.88 4.41
C HIS A 125 -14.41 18.30 5.00
N ASP A 126 -14.45 19.35 4.17
CA ASP A 126 -14.57 20.76 4.58
C ASP A 126 -13.48 21.22 5.56
N HIS A 127 -12.25 20.70 5.44
CA HIS A 127 -11.16 21.06 6.33
C HIS A 127 -10.57 22.43 6.04
N GLU A 128 -10.23 23.14 7.11
CA GLU A 128 -9.32 24.30 7.03
C GLU A 128 -7.89 23.81 6.79
N ILE A 129 -7.23 24.32 5.75
CA ILE A 129 -5.89 23.90 5.35
C ILE A 129 -4.89 25.03 5.60
N VAL A 130 -3.87 24.76 6.40
CA VAL A 130 -2.78 25.71 6.69
C VAL A 130 -1.53 25.31 5.89
N PRO A 131 -1.12 26.11 4.89
CA PRO A 131 0.09 25.82 4.11
C PRO A 131 1.36 26.08 4.92
N VAL A 132 2.29 25.11 4.88
CA VAL A 132 3.59 25.12 5.57
C VAL A 132 4.68 24.82 4.55
N LEU A 133 5.57 25.77 4.30
CA LEU A 133 6.71 25.64 3.38
C LEU A 133 7.91 25.14 4.19
N ASN A 134 8.28 23.87 3.98
CA ASN A 134 9.36 23.23 4.72
C ASN A 134 10.69 23.26 3.96
N LYS A 135 11.77 22.98 4.68
CA LYS A 135 13.15 22.92 4.19
C LYS A 135 13.71 24.28 3.71
N ILE A 136 13.24 25.37 4.28
CA ILE A 136 13.74 26.73 3.96
C ILE A 136 15.22 26.95 4.33
N ASP A 137 15.83 26.04 5.10
CA ASP A 137 17.25 26.01 5.42
C ASP A 137 18.12 25.61 4.23
N LEU A 138 17.55 25.07 3.17
CA LEU A 138 18.28 24.66 1.98
C LEU A 138 18.53 25.85 1.03
N PRO A 139 19.74 25.98 0.45
CA PRO A 139 20.07 27.07 -0.49
C PRO A 139 19.21 27.09 -1.77
N SER A 140 18.57 25.96 -2.09
CA SER A 140 17.68 25.78 -3.26
C SER A 140 16.22 26.05 -2.93
N ALA A 141 15.88 26.51 -1.72
CA ALA A 141 14.50 26.84 -1.36
C ALA A 141 14.03 28.09 -2.11
N GLU A 142 12.87 28.03 -2.74
CA GLU A 142 12.26 29.08 -3.53
C GLU A 142 10.82 29.32 -3.04
N GLU A 143 10.68 30.01 -1.90
CA GLU A 143 9.39 30.17 -1.20
C GLU A 143 8.32 30.83 -2.08
N ASP A 144 8.65 31.94 -2.76
CA ASP A 144 7.67 32.68 -3.57
C ASP A 144 7.17 31.85 -4.75
N ARG A 145 8.07 31.10 -5.41
CA ARG A 145 7.69 30.20 -6.49
C ARG A 145 6.73 29.11 -6.00
N VAL A 146 7.03 28.52 -4.83
CA VAL A 146 6.19 27.43 -4.32
C VAL A 146 4.83 27.93 -3.83
N LYS A 147 4.73 29.18 -3.30
CA LYS A 147 3.44 29.82 -2.99
C LYS A 147 2.59 29.97 -4.25
N GLU A 148 3.17 30.57 -5.30
CA GLU A 148 2.48 30.71 -6.60
C GLU A 148 2.01 29.35 -7.14
N GLU A 149 2.87 28.32 -7.03
CA GLU A 149 2.55 26.95 -7.50
C GLU A 149 1.37 26.33 -6.71
N ILE A 150 1.29 26.55 -5.39
CA ILE A 150 0.17 26.09 -4.55
C ILE A 150 -1.11 26.84 -4.93
N GLU A 151 -1.05 28.16 -5.10
CA GLU A 151 -2.20 28.98 -5.48
C GLU A 151 -2.74 28.59 -6.88
N GLU A 152 -1.85 28.39 -7.85
CA GLU A 152 -2.26 28.01 -9.21
C GLU A 152 -2.80 26.56 -9.27
N ALA A 153 -2.16 25.60 -8.57
CA ALA A 153 -2.51 24.19 -8.68
C ALA A 153 -3.71 23.81 -7.80
N ILE A 154 -3.87 24.45 -6.65
CA ILE A 154 -4.83 24.06 -5.61
C ILE A 154 -5.92 25.12 -5.41
N GLY A 155 -5.57 26.40 -5.62
CA GLY A 155 -6.45 27.53 -5.34
C GLY A 155 -6.47 27.94 -3.87
N LEU A 156 -5.49 27.50 -3.06
CA LEU A 156 -5.32 27.92 -1.67
C LEU A 156 -4.58 29.24 -1.61
N ASP A 157 -5.08 30.20 -0.81
CA ASP A 157 -4.36 31.46 -0.52
C ASP A 157 -3.11 31.17 0.30
N CYS A 158 -1.94 31.44 -0.26
CA CYS A 158 -0.63 31.26 0.36
C CYS A 158 0.01 32.55 0.89
N THR A 159 -0.74 33.66 0.95
CA THR A 159 -0.24 34.95 1.48
C THR A 159 0.36 34.75 2.88
N ASP A 160 -0.30 33.98 3.73
CA ASP A 160 0.08 33.67 5.10
C ASP A 160 0.69 32.26 5.27
N ALA A 161 1.27 31.69 4.22
CA ALA A 161 1.97 30.41 4.31
C ALA A 161 3.17 30.50 5.26
N LEU A 162 3.38 29.45 6.06
CA LEU A 162 4.38 29.44 7.14
C LEU A 162 5.71 28.87 6.66
N PRO A 163 6.77 29.67 6.54
CA PRO A 163 8.10 29.17 6.21
C PRO A 163 8.74 28.50 7.42
N VAL A 164 9.16 27.24 7.28
CA VAL A 164 9.75 26.43 8.36
C VAL A 164 10.95 25.60 7.91
N SER A 165 11.79 25.27 8.86
CA SER A 165 12.70 24.13 8.74
C SER A 165 12.43 23.15 9.87
N ALA A 166 11.73 22.08 9.58
CA ALA A 166 11.48 21.02 10.54
C ALA A 166 12.80 20.43 11.09
N LYS A 167 13.84 20.37 10.26
CA LYS A 167 15.18 19.88 10.64
C LYS A 167 15.84 20.75 11.72
N THR A 168 15.79 22.06 11.58
CA THR A 168 16.44 22.99 12.51
C THR A 168 15.52 23.50 13.62
N GLY A 169 14.18 23.35 13.46
CA GLY A 169 13.15 23.86 14.35
C GLY A 169 12.74 25.31 14.06
N LEU A 170 13.31 25.93 13.01
CA LEU A 170 13.00 27.33 12.65
C LEU A 170 11.53 27.44 12.21
N GLY A 171 10.78 28.37 12.78
CA GLY A 171 9.39 28.69 12.42
C GLY A 171 8.33 27.70 12.92
N VAL A 172 8.70 26.64 13.64
CA VAL A 172 7.73 25.62 14.09
C VAL A 172 6.85 26.12 15.24
N ASP A 173 7.32 27.08 16.02
CA ASP A 173 6.51 27.81 17.00
C ASP A 173 5.35 28.57 16.34
N ALA A 174 5.59 29.19 15.18
CA ALA A 174 4.54 29.85 14.41
C ALA A 174 3.49 28.84 13.88
N VAL A 175 3.89 27.61 13.58
CA VAL A 175 2.94 26.55 13.19
C VAL A 175 2.01 26.20 14.35
N LEU A 176 2.53 26.06 15.58
CA LEU A 176 1.70 25.79 16.77
C LEU A 176 0.68 26.91 17.02
N GLU A 177 1.11 28.17 16.90
CA GLU A 177 0.19 29.31 17.02
C GLU A 177 -0.83 29.36 15.87
N ALA A 178 -0.46 28.98 14.65
CA ALA A 178 -1.39 28.89 13.53
C ALA A 178 -2.45 27.79 13.75
N ILE A 179 -2.07 26.63 14.30
CA ILE A 179 -3.01 25.58 14.67
C ILE A 179 -4.08 26.12 15.62
N VAL A 180 -3.67 26.84 16.67
CA VAL A 180 -4.59 27.43 17.64
C VAL A 180 -5.51 28.47 17.01
N ASN A 181 -4.96 29.39 16.19
CA ASN A 181 -5.65 30.58 15.72
C ASN A 181 -6.43 30.40 14.42
N ARG A 182 -6.01 29.46 13.54
CA ARG A 182 -6.60 29.28 12.21
C ARG A 182 -7.51 28.06 12.13
N LEU A 183 -7.13 26.95 12.79
CA LEU A 183 -7.96 25.75 12.73
C LEU A 183 -9.21 25.92 13.60
N PRO A 184 -10.38 25.49 13.12
CA PRO A 184 -11.61 25.56 13.89
C PRO A 184 -11.58 24.59 15.09
N ALA A 185 -12.33 24.95 16.13
CA ALA A 185 -12.62 24.03 17.22
C ALA A 185 -13.59 22.94 16.75
N PRO A 186 -13.53 21.73 17.35
CA PRO A 186 -14.51 20.69 17.03
C PRO A 186 -15.93 21.11 17.43
N GLY A 187 -16.88 20.78 16.57
CA GLY A 187 -18.31 20.89 16.92
C GLY A 187 -18.72 19.75 17.87
N GLY A 188 -19.94 19.86 18.42
CA GLY A 188 -20.56 18.81 19.20
C GLY A 188 -21.38 19.33 20.38
N ASP A 189 -22.33 18.51 20.84
CA ASP A 189 -23.18 18.80 22.00
C ASP A 189 -22.82 17.84 23.14
N LEU A 190 -22.38 18.42 24.27
CA LEU A 190 -21.95 17.67 25.47
C LEU A 190 -23.11 16.95 26.16
N ASP A 191 -24.35 17.43 26.00
CA ASP A 191 -25.56 16.91 26.64
C ASP A 191 -26.35 15.94 25.73
N ALA A 192 -25.97 15.82 24.46
CA ALA A 192 -26.58 14.89 23.52
C ALA A 192 -26.23 13.41 23.84
N PRO A 193 -27.00 12.46 23.31
CA PRO A 193 -26.60 11.05 23.33
C PRO A 193 -25.22 10.83 22.70
N LEU A 194 -24.42 9.93 23.29
CA LEU A 194 -23.08 9.62 22.76
C LEU A 194 -23.14 9.21 21.29
N LYS A 195 -22.36 9.89 20.48
CA LYS A 195 -21.97 9.49 19.13
C LYS A 195 -20.45 9.58 19.04
N ALA A 196 -19.79 8.48 18.76
CA ALA A 196 -18.35 8.47 18.52
C ALA A 196 -18.03 7.67 17.27
N LEU A 197 -17.19 8.23 16.40
CA LEU A 197 -16.75 7.63 15.15
C LEU A 197 -15.51 6.77 15.38
N ILE A 198 -15.56 5.51 15.00
CA ILE A 198 -14.39 4.63 14.97
C ILE A 198 -13.60 4.94 13.70
N PHE A 199 -12.38 5.43 13.83
CA PHE A 199 -11.54 5.70 12.66
C PHE A 199 -10.33 4.74 12.54
N ASP A 200 -9.96 4.02 13.61
CA ASP A 200 -8.99 2.91 13.54
C ASP A 200 -9.28 1.86 14.63
N SER A 201 -8.81 0.63 14.41
CA SER A 201 -8.87 -0.43 15.41
C SER A 201 -7.78 -1.48 15.15
N TRP A 202 -7.25 -2.06 16.22
CA TRP A 202 -6.27 -3.16 16.11
C TRP A 202 -6.41 -4.15 17.26
N TYR A 203 -5.81 -5.28 17.09
CA TYR A 203 -5.74 -6.31 18.11
C TYR A 203 -4.42 -6.25 18.89
N ASP A 204 -4.53 -6.12 20.19
CA ASP A 204 -3.41 -6.22 21.12
C ASP A 204 -3.52 -7.56 21.89
N SER A 205 -2.40 -8.29 22.01
CA SER A 205 -2.39 -9.62 22.63
C SER A 205 -2.74 -9.61 24.14
N TYR A 206 -2.58 -8.48 24.81
CA TYR A 206 -2.84 -8.32 26.23
C TYR A 206 -4.17 -7.64 26.54
N GLN A 207 -4.59 -6.71 25.68
CA GLN A 207 -5.76 -5.86 25.90
C GLN A 207 -6.97 -6.26 25.04
N GLY A 208 -6.78 -7.16 24.07
CA GLY A 208 -7.80 -7.50 23.09
C GLY A 208 -7.93 -6.42 22.01
N VAL A 209 -9.13 -6.18 21.52
CA VAL A 209 -9.36 -5.15 20.52
C VAL A 209 -9.30 -3.77 21.15
N VAL A 210 -8.38 -2.95 20.65
CA VAL A 210 -8.25 -1.52 20.96
C VAL A 210 -8.95 -0.75 19.85
N VAL A 211 -9.88 0.13 20.21
CA VAL A 211 -10.66 0.92 19.27
C VAL A 211 -10.29 2.39 19.43
N LEU A 212 -9.77 3.00 18.38
CA LEU A 212 -9.56 4.45 18.28
C LEU A 212 -10.83 5.11 17.80
N PHE A 213 -11.24 6.15 18.49
CA PHE A 213 -12.46 6.87 18.15
C PHE A 213 -12.36 8.36 18.46
N ARG A 214 -13.17 9.13 17.76
CA ARG A 214 -13.45 10.51 18.06
C ARG A 214 -14.86 10.64 18.61
N VAL A 215 -15.03 11.32 19.73
CA VAL A 215 -16.34 11.67 20.26
C VAL A 215 -16.91 12.86 19.47
N VAL A 216 -18.02 12.64 18.78
CA VAL A 216 -18.73 13.69 18.02
C VAL A 216 -19.69 14.42 18.93
N ASP A 217 -20.56 13.68 19.64
CA ASP A 217 -21.52 14.22 20.60
C ASP A 217 -21.50 13.43 21.91
N GLY A 218 -21.89 14.07 22.99
CA GLY A 218 -22.04 13.44 24.29
C GLY A 218 -20.72 13.15 25.00
N ARG A 219 -20.72 12.07 25.75
CA ARG A 219 -19.55 11.62 26.53
C ARG A 219 -19.57 10.12 26.76
N VAL A 220 -18.39 9.56 26.99
CA VAL A 220 -18.19 8.15 27.37
C VAL A 220 -17.32 8.06 28.62
N LYS A 221 -17.63 7.14 29.55
CA LYS A 221 -16.91 6.91 30.79
C LYS A 221 -16.42 5.47 30.91
N LEU A 222 -15.40 5.31 31.71
CA LEU A 222 -14.95 4.00 32.14
C LEU A 222 -16.11 3.26 32.86
N GLY A 223 -16.38 2.01 32.46
CA GLY A 223 -17.48 1.18 32.96
C GLY A 223 -18.81 1.37 32.25
N ASP A 224 -18.92 2.30 31.28
CA ASP A 224 -20.14 2.45 30.48
C ASP A 224 -20.37 1.21 29.58
N MET A 225 -21.64 0.87 29.38
CA MET A 225 -22.06 -0.09 28.35
C MET A 225 -22.26 0.65 27.04
N VAL A 226 -21.36 0.41 26.10
CA VAL A 226 -21.43 0.97 24.75
C VAL A 226 -22.00 -0.04 23.78
N ARG A 227 -22.72 0.47 22.77
CA ARG A 227 -23.29 -0.31 21.66
C ARG A 227 -22.64 0.14 20.35
N LEU A 228 -22.19 -0.82 19.54
CA LEU A 228 -21.74 -0.63 18.17
C LEU A 228 -22.97 -0.63 17.26
N MET A 229 -23.21 0.46 16.53
CA MET A 229 -24.50 0.65 15.83
C MET A 229 -24.65 -0.30 14.65
N SER A 230 -23.57 -0.66 13.94
CA SER A 230 -23.63 -1.56 12.79
C SER A 230 -23.99 -3.00 13.16
N THR A 231 -23.46 -3.50 14.29
CA THR A 231 -23.65 -4.88 14.74
C THR A 231 -24.73 -5.02 15.81
N GLY A 232 -25.08 -3.92 16.48
CA GLY A 232 -25.97 -3.91 17.64
C GLY A 232 -25.40 -4.56 18.90
N LYS A 233 -24.13 -4.98 18.89
CA LYS A 233 -23.47 -5.63 20.02
C LYS A 233 -23.10 -4.64 21.09
N GLU A 234 -23.17 -5.07 22.34
CA GLU A 234 -22.89 -4.25 23.52
C GLU A 234 -21.65 -4.75 24.24
N TYR A 235 -20.82 -3.79 24.69
CA TYR A 235 -19.56 -4.06 25.38
C TYR A 235 -19.36 -3.08 26.53
N GLU A 236 -18.80 -3.57 27.63
CA GLU A 236 -18.38 -2.73 28.73
C GLU A 236 -17.03 -2.09 28.42
N VAL A 237 -16.89 -0.79 28.68
CA VAL A 237 -15.64 -0.05 28.56
C VAL A 237 -14.73 -0.41 29.75
N LEU A 238 -13.82 -1.35 29.54
CA LEU A 238 -12.89 -1.84 30.57
C LEU A 238 -11.68 -0.93 30.74
N ARG A 239 -11.27 -0.25 29.66
CA ARG A 239 -10.19 0.72 29.66
C ARG A 239 -10.56 1.87 28.72
N LEU A 240 -10.30 3.08 29.15
CA LEU A 240 -10.52 4.30 28.39
C LEU A 240 -9.27 5.16 28.51
N GLY A 241 -8.76 5.69 27.40
CA GLY A 241 -7.52 6.45 27.44
C GLY A 241 -7.27 7.31 26.22
N VAL A 242 -6.12 7.97 26.26
CA VAL A 242 -5.56 8.81 25.18
C VAL A 242 -4.09 8.47 25.00
N PHE A 243 -3.53 8.81 23.85
CA PHE A 243 -2.09 8.69 23.60
C PHE A 243 -1.42 10.06 23.81
N SER A 244 -0.46 10.17 24.76
CA SER A 244 0.26 11.42 25.06
C SER A 244 1.71 11.18 25.51
N PRO A 245 2.66 10.80 24.65
CA PRO A 245 2.53 9.96 23.44
C PRO A 245 2.21 8.50 23.76
N GLU A 246 2.49 8.05 24.97
CA GLU A 246 2.15 6.70 25.47
C GLU A 246 0.69 6.65 25.93
N ALA A 247 0.13 5.42 25.96
CA ALA A 247 -1.24 5.21 26.38
C ALA A 247 -1.47 5.65 27.84
N THR A 248 -2.27 6.69 28.04
CA THR A 248 -2.60 7.26 29.34
C THR A 248 -4.09 7.07 29.62
N ASP A 249 -4.41 6.45 30.76
CA ASP A 249 -5.79 6.17 31.13
C ASP A 249 -6.51 7.42 31.60
N VAL A 250 -7.76 7.60 31.14
CA VAL A 250 -8.65 8.69 31.53
C VAL A 250 -9.98 8.14 32.06
N LYS A 251 -10.71 8.93 32.83
CA LYS A 251 -11.99 8.50 33.41
C LYS A 251 -13.16 8.70 32.47
N GLU A 252 -13.09 9.73 31.63
CA GLU A 252 -14.14 10.10 30.69
C GLU A 252 -13.55 10.86 29.49
N LEU A 253 -14.23 10.76 28.35
CA LEU A 253 -13.97 11.55 27.14
C LEU A 253 -15.28 12.20 26.69
N HIS A 254 -15.15 13.44 26.19
CA HIS A 254 -16.26 14.32 25.81
C HIS A 254 -16.27 14.60 24.32
N ALA A 255 -17.36 15.19 23.83
CA ALA A 255 -17.46 15.69 22.47
C ALA A 255 -16.19 16.48 22.09
N GLY A 256 -15.68 16.27 20.86
CA GLY A 256 -14.46 16.87 20.34
C GLY A 256 -13.17 16.11 20.67
N GLU A 257 -13.14 15.28 21.71
CA GLU A 257 -11.91 14.57 22.11
C GLU A 257 -11.67 13.30 21.28
N VAL A 258 -10.39 12.99 21.08
CA VAL A 258 -9.88 11.77 20.45
C VAL A 258 -9.29 10.87 21.52
N GLY A 259 -9.63 9.58 21.48
CA GLY A 259 -9.09 8.62 22.43
C GLY A 259 -9.27 7.17 21.99
N PHE A 260 -8.96 6.25 22.91
CA PHE A 260 -9.15 4.83 22.68
C PHE A 260 -9.97 4.18 23.79
N LEU A 261 -10.63 3.10 23.47
CA LEU A 261 -11.24 2.20 24.42
C LEU A 261 -10.82 0.74 24.19
N CYS A 262 -10.78 -0.03 25.27
CA CYS A 262 -10.73 -1.47 25.22
C CYS A 262 -11.96 -2.02 25.95
N GLY A 263 -12.57 -3.03 25.36
CA GLY A 263 -13.71 -3.75 25.92
C GLY A 263 -13.49 -5.25 25.79
N SER A 264 -14.50 -6.03 26.16
CA SER A 264 -14.48 -7.48 25.94
C SER A 264 -14.71 -7.86 24.46
N ILE A 265 -14.28 -7.03 23.52
CA ILE A 265 -14.44 -7.23 22.08
C ILE A 265 -13.48 -8.34 21.64
N LYS A 266 -14.02 -9.47 21.18
CA LYS A 266 -13.23 -10.65 20.81
C LYS A 266 -12.82 -10.70 19.36
N SER A 267 -13.49 -9.95 18.50
CA SER A 267 -13.28 -9.94 17.06
C SER A 267 -13.26 -8.52 16.53
N LEU A 268 -12.27 -8.17 15.72
CA LEU A 268 -12.21 -6.91 15.00
C LEU A 268 -13.39 -6.71 14.03
N GLY A 269 -13.92 -7.80 13.50
CA GLY A 269 -15.14 -7.76 12.70
C GLY A 269 -16.36 -7.17 13.42
N ASP A 270 -16.31 -7.09 14.76
CA ASP A 270 -17.34 -6.46 15.57
C ASP A 270 -17.14 -4.93 15.71
N ALA A 271 -15.88 -4.46 15.79
CA ALA A 271 -15.52 -3.04 15.87
C ALA A 271 -14.98 -2.54 14.53
N ARG A 272 -15.87 -2.46 13.54
CA ARG A 272 -15.50 -2.03 12.19
C ARG A 272 -15.14 -0.55 12.17
N VAL A 273 -14.10 -0.23 11.43
CA VAL A 273 -13.75 1.17 11.16
C VAL A 273 -14.88 1.83 10.36
N GLY A 274 -15.27 3.05 10.77
CA GLY A 274 -16.43 3.75 10.22
C GLY A 274 -17.76 3.47 10.95
N ASP A 275 -17.74 2.56 11.94
CA ASP A 275 -18.93 2.34 12.79
C ASP A 275 -19.08 3.44 13.85
N THR A 276 -20.26 3.55 14.40
CA THR A 276 -20.60 4.51 15.45
C THR A 276 -20.75 3.81 16.79
N ILE A 277 -20.07 4.35 17.79
CA ILE A 277 -20.24 3.95 19.19
C ILE A 277 -21.30 4.84 19.82
N THR A 278 -22.27 4.22 20.52
CA THR A 278 -23.27 4.93 21.32
C THR A 278 -23.44 4.26 22.69
N LEU A 279 -24.11 4.93 23.64
CA LEU A 279 -24.43 4.32 24.93
C LEU A 279 -25.62 3.36 24.80
N ALA A 280 -25.52 2.16 25.39
CA ALA A 280 -26.61 1.19 25.37
C ALA A 280 -27.87 1.71 26.12
N ALA A 281 -27.66 2.49 27.20
CA ALA A 281 -28.74 3.05 28.01
C ALA A 281 -29.49 4.23 27.35
N ASN A 282 -28.79 5.00 26.50
CA ASN A 282 -29.34 6.17 25.79
C ASN A 282 -28.75 6.22 24.39
N PRO A 283 -29.16 5.33 23.47
CA PRO A 283 -28.57 5.22 22.15
C PRO A 283 -28.94 6.41 21.26
N ALA A 284 -27.97 6.86 20.47
CA ALA A 284 -28.22 7.79 19.38
C ALA A 284 -29.13 7.18 18.32
N THR A 285 -29.92 8.00 17.65
CA THR A 285 -30.90 7.56 16.64
C THR A 285 -30.28 7.33 15.28
N GLU A 286 -29.22 8.08 14.95
CA GLU A 286 -28.57 8.05 13.64
C GLU A 286 -27.06 7.84 13.81
N PRO A 287 -26.43 7.00 12.98
CA PRO A 287 -24.99 6.85 13.00
C PRO A 287 -24.27 8.08 12.43
N VAL A 288 -23.02 8.24 12.78
CA VAL A 288 -22.12 9.16 12.07
C VAL A 288 -21.89 8.61 10.65
N PRO A 289 -21.77 9.46 9.61
CA PRO A 289 -21.41 9.00 8.29
C PRO A 289 -20.15 8.14 8.34
N GLY A 290 -20.25 6.91 7.86
CA GLY A 290 -19.14 5.96 7.85
C GLY A 290 -18.29 6.07 6.59
N PHE A 291 -17.25 5.23 6.52
CA PHE A 291 -16.35 5.18 5.37
C PHE A 291 -16.87 4.22 4.29
N LYS A 292 -16.47 4.51 3.04
CA LYS A 292 -16.69 3.56 1.94
C LYS A 292 -15.83 2.31 2.18
N GLU A 293 -16.41 1.14 1.92
CA GLU A 293 -15.65 -0.11 1.97
C GLU A 293 -14.60 -0.14 0.86
N VAL A 294 -13.35 -0.36 1.24
CA VAL A 294 -12.25 -0.42 0.29
C VAL A 294 -12.07 -1.87 -0.16
N LYS A 295 -11.99 -2.05 -1.47
CA LYS A 295 -11.76 -3.36 -2.07
C LYS A 295 -10.30 -3.50 -2.51
N PRO A 296 -9.68 -4.67 -2.28
CA PRO A 296 -8.38 -4.96 -2.83
C PRO A 296 -8.35 -4.80 -4.35
N MET A 297 -7.25 -4.28 -4.87
CA MET A 297 -7.05 -4.05 -6.30
C MET A 297 -5.94 -4.92 -6.90
N VAL A 298 -4.98 -5.32 -6.07
CA VAL A 298 -3.84 -6.16 -6.45
C VAL A 298 -3.92 -7.48 -5.71
N PHE A 299 -3.69 -8.58 -6.42
CA PHE A 299 -3.77 -9.93 -5.86
C PHE A 299 -2.51 -10.72 -6.15
N CYS A 300 -1.99 -11.44 -5.17
CA CYS A 300 -0.94 -12.44 -5.39
C CYS A 300 -1.17 -13.68 -4.54
N GLY A 301 -0.62 -14.80 -4.96
CA GLY A 301 -0.56 -16.02 -4.14
C GLY A 301 0.66 -15.94 -3.22
N LEU A 302 0.47 -16.21 -1.93
CA LEU A 302 1.53 -16.36 -0.95
C LEU A 302 1.60 -17.82 -0.51
N TYR A 303 2.76 -18.43 -0.67
CA TYR A 303 3.01 -19.82 -0.33
C TYR A 303 4.18 -19.93 0.62
N PRO A 304 4.13 -20.82 1.61
CA PRO A 304 5.29 -21.06 2.47
C PRO A 304 6.39 -21.77 1.65
N SER A 305 7.65 -21.48 1.95
CA SER A 305 8.79 -22.15 1.30
C SER A 305 8.84 -23.64 1.65
N GLU A 306 8.45 -24.02 2.86
CA GLU A 306 8.31 -25.38 3.32
C GLU A 306 6.83 -25.70 3.60
N SER A 307 6.35 -26.85 3.14
CA SER A 307 4.93 -27.24 3.28
C SER A 307 4.46 -27.31 4.75
N ASP A 308 5.37 -27.58 5.68
CA ASP A 308 5.07 -27.70 7.10
C ASP A 308 4.73 -26.32 7.73
N ASP A 309 5.11 -25.22 7.09
CA ASP A 309 4.85 -23.86 7.57
C ASP A 309 3.48 -23.30 7.15
N TYR A 310 2.63 -24.09 6.51
CA TYR A 310 1.29 -23.64 6.09
C TYR A 310 0.44 -23.12 7.26
N GLU A 311 0.40 -23.82 8.38
CA GLU A 311 -0.37 -23.41 9.55
C GLU A 311 0.23 -22.16 10.23
N ASN A 312 1.57 -22.00 10.20
CA ASN A 312 2.26 -20.81 10.68
C ASN A 312 1.91 -19.61 9.81
N LEU A 313 1.95 -19.77 8.49
CA LEU A 313 1.55 -18.72 7.53
C LEU A 313 0.08 -18.32 7.75
N LYS A 314 -0.82 -19.29 7.89
CA LYS A 314 -2.24 -19.01 8.16
C LYS A 314 -2.42 -18.16 9.43
N ALA A 315 -1.80 -18.57 10.53
CA ALA A 315 -1.89 -17.83 11.79
C ALA A 315 -1.29 -16.42 11.70
N ALA A 316 -0.22 -16.23 10.92
CA ALA A 316 0.37 -14.93 10.66
C ALA A 316 -0.56 -14.03 9.83
N LEU A 317 -1.15 -14.56 8.75
CA LEU A 317 -2.13 -13.83 7.93
C LEU A 317 -3.37 -13.43 8.72
N GLU A 318 -3.92 -14.33 9.55
CA GLU A 318 -5.03 -14.01 10.45
C GLU A 318 -4.68 -12.86 11.40
N LYS A 319 -3.48 -12.86 11.99
CA LYS A 319 -3.02 -11.76 12.86
C LYS A 319 -2.81 -10.44 12.09
N LEU A 320 -2.29 -10.50 10.88
CA LEU A 320 -2.14 -9.30 10.04
C LEU A 320 -3.50 -8.72 9.66
N GLN A 321 -4.45 -9.56 9.24
CA GLN A 321 -5.81 -9.14 8.90
C GLN A 321 -6.54 -8.49 10.08
N LEU A 322 -6.22 -8.92 11.31
CA LEU A 322 -6.73 -8.26 12.52
C LEU A 322 -6.23 -6.82 12.67
N ASN A 323 -5.10 -6.46 12.08
CA ASN A 323 -4.48 -5.15 12.20
C ASN A 323 -4.56 -4.30 10.91
N ASP A 324 -5.09 -4.90 9.84
CA ASP A 324 -5.22 -4.29 8.53
C ASP A 324 -6.53 -4.70 7.86
N ALA A 325 -7.52 -3.83 7.95
CA ALA A 325 -8.86 -4.10 7.42
C ALA A 325 -8.91 -4.09 5.87
N ALA A 326 -7.89 -3.58 5.21
CA ALA A 326 -7.79 -3.53 3.75
C ALA A 326 -7.17 -4.81 3.16
N PHE A 327 -6.55 -5.62 4.01
CA PHE A 327 -5.95 -6.90 3.63
C PHE A 327 -6.99 -8.03 3.66
N SER A 328 -7.03 -8.83 2.59
CA SER A 328 -7.88 -10.01 2.49
C SER A 328 -7.07 -11.23 2.06
N PHE A 329 -7.46 -12.41 2.50
CA PHE A 329 -6.84 -13.65 2.05
C PHE A 329 -7.85 -14.80 2.04
N GLU A 330 -7.63 -15.74 1.10
CA GLU A 330 -8.42 -16.96 0.94
C GLU A 330 -7.49 -18.14 0.68
N PRO A 331 -7.81 -19.36 1.14
CA PRO A 331 -7.02 -20.55 0.85
C PRO A 331 -6.92 -20.80 -0.65
N GLU A 332 -5.71 -21.07 -1.12
CA GLU A 332 -5.42 -21.38 -2.52
C GLU A 332 -4.54 -22.63 -2.62
N THR A 333 -4.65 -23.35 -3.72
CA THR A 333 -3.81 -24.52 -3.99
C THR A 333 -3.19 -24.40 -5.37
N SER A 334 -1.85 -24.48 -5.42
CA SER A 334 -1.07 -24.55 -6.65
C SER A 334 -0.55 -25.95 -6.87
N GLN A 335 -0.56 -26.43 -8.11
CA GLN A 335 0.05 -27.73 -8.46
C GLN A 335 1.58 -27.69 -8.29
N ALA A 336 2.19 -26.53 -8.47
CA ALA A 336 3.62 -26.34 -8.37
C ALA A 336 4.11 -26.06 -6.95
N LEU A 337 3.34 -25.28 -6.14
CA LEU A 337 3.75 -24.76 -4.83
C LEU A 337 3.00 -25.41 -3.65
N GLY A 338 1.96 -26.21 -3.91
CA GLY A 338 1.16 -26.84 -2.86
C GLY A 338 0.10 -25.91 -2.28
N PHE A 339 -0.11 -25.97 -0.97
CA PHE A 339 -1.10 -25.16 -0.27
C PHE A 339 -0.55 -23.78 0.09
N GLY A 340 -1.35 -22.75 -0.12
CA GLY A 340 -1.04 -21.37 0.19
C GLY A 340 -2.30 -20.52 0.29
N PHE A 341 -2.15 -19.22 0.09
CA PHE A 341 -3.25 -18.27 0.19
C PHE A 341 -3.23 -17.27 -0.95
N ARG A 342 -4.40 -17.00 -1.52
CA ARG A 342 -4.63 -15.87 -2.41
C ARG A 342 -4.88 -14.65 -1.57
N CYS A 343 -4.01 -13.64 -1.68
CA CYS A 343 -4.04 -12.43 -0.90
C CYS A 343 -4.40 -11.22 -1.75
N GLY A 344 -5.24 -10.34 -1.21
CA GLY A 344 -5.66 -9.09 -1.83
C GLY A 344 -5.10 -7.88 -1.10
N PHE A 345 -4.60 -6.90 -1.85
CA PHE A 345 -3.90 -5.71 -1.37
C PHE A 345 -4.44 -4.45 -2.04
N LEU A 346 -4.24 -3.28 -1.43
CA LEU A 346 -4.62 -1.99 -2.01
C LEU A 346 -3.77 -1.63 -3.22
N GLY A 347 -2.47 -1.90 -3.14
CA GLY A 347 -1.49 -1.61 -4.18
C GLY A 347 -0.21 -2.40 -3.97
N LEU A 348 0.83 -2.07 -4.74
CA LEU A 348 2.12 -2.77 -4.69
C LEU A 348 2.88 -2.53 -3.39
N LEU A 349 2.95 -1.28 -2.95
CA LEU A 349 3.66 -0.94 -1.72
C LEU A 349 3.00 -1.64 -0.51
N HIS A 350 1.66 -1.69 -0.49
CA HIS A 350 0.93 -2.44 0.53
C HIS A 350 1.29 -3.94 0.49
N MET A 351 1.36 -4.54 -0.71
CA MET A 351 1.77 -5.94 -0.87
C MET A 351 3.20 -6.19 -0.36
N GLU A 352 4.16 -5.34 -0.71
CA GLU A 352 5.54 -5.46 -0.26
C GLU A 352 5.66 -5.34 1.26
N ILE A 353 4.94 -4.40 1.87
CA ILE A 353 4.93 -4.20 3.31
C ILE A 353 4.38 -5.43 4.03
N ILE A 354 3.26 -6.00 3.56
CA ILE A 354 2.70 -7.22 4.15
C ILE A 354 3.67 -8.40 4.02
N GLN A 355 4.34 -8.56 2.88
CA GLN A 355 5.37 -9.61 2.70
C GLN A 355 6.54 -9.42 3.67
N GLU A 356 7.12 -8.23 3.75
CA GLU A 356 8.21 -7.96 4.70
C GLU A 356 7.79 -8.15 6.17
N ARG A 357 6.55 -7.80 6.51
CA ARG A 357 6.03 -8.06 7.86
C ARG A 357 5.90 -9.54 8.15
N LEU A 358 5.41 -10.35 7.20
CA LEU A 358 5.34 -11.80 7.34
C LEU A 358 6.72 -12.42 7.55
N GLU A 359 7.73 -11.97 6.80
CA GLU A 359 9.11 -12.45 6.93
C GLU A 359 9.77 -12.00 8.24
N ARG A 360 9.61 -10.73 8.65
CA ARG A 360 10.33 -10.15 9.80
C ARG A 360 9.63 -10.34 11.14
N GLU A 361 8.31 -10.13 11.20
CA GLU A 361 7.54 -10.19 12.46
C GLU A 361 7.12 -11.62 12.80
N PHE A 362 6.91 -12.46 11.78
CA PHE A 362 6.39 -13.82 11.96
C PHE A 362 7.38 -14.92 11.56
N GLU A 363 8.56 -14.55 11.06
CA GLU A 363 9.64 -15.48 10.66
C GLU A 363 9.16 -16.54 9.64
N VAL A 364 8.27 -16.17 8.71
CA VAL A 364 7.75 -17.06 7.67
C VAL A 364 8.44 -16.79 6.35
N ASP A 365 9.19 -17.75 5.84
CA ASP A 365 9.78 -17.70 4.51
C ASP A 365 8.71 -17.90 3.43
N LEU A 366 8.58 -16.95 2.49
CA LEU A 366 7.48 -16.88 1.54
C LEU A 366 7.93 -17.02 0.09
N ILE A 367 7.08 -17.65 -0.71
CA ILE A 367 7.11 -17.59 -2.17
C ILE A 367 5.89 -16.79 -2.62
N ALA A 368 6.12 -15.62 -3.24
CA ALA A 368 5.05 -14.81 -3.82
C ALA A 368 4.94 -15.09 -5.33
N THR A 369 3.71 -15.23 -5.82
CA THR A 369 3.44 -15.29 -7.26
C THR A 369 3.41 -13.88 -7.86
N ALA A 370 3.44 -13.76 -9.19
CA ALA A 370 3.30 -12.48 -9.86
C ALA A 370 1.98 -11.79 -9.47
N PRO A 371 2.01 -10.49 -9.14
CA PRO A 371 0.79 -9.76 -8.83
C PRO A 371 -0.13 -9.71 -10.04
N SER A 372 -1.42 -9.79 -9.80
CA SER A 372 -2.47 -9.70 -10.81
C SER A 372 -3.56 -8.74 -10.37
N VAL A 373 -4.36 -8.29 -11.33
CA VAL A 373 -5.55 -7.47 -11.11
C VAL A 373 -6.80 -8.32 -11.31
N ILE A 374 -7.97 -7.81 -10.94
CA ILE A 374 -9.23 -8.48 -11.24
C ILE A 374 -9.58 -8.24 -12.71
N TYR A 375 -9.73 -9.31 -13.49
CA TYR A 375 -10.26 -9.27 -14.84
C TYR A 375 -11.73 -9.66 -14.84
N ARG A 376 -12.53 -9.09 -15.74
CA ARG A 376 -13.91 -9.50 -15.97
C ARG A 376 -13.98 -10.28 -17.26
N VAL A 377 -14.68 -11.41 -17.21
CA VAL A 377 -14.80 -12.36 -18.30
C VAL A 377 -16.26 -12.59 -18.60
N ASP A 378 -16.74 -12.15 -19.76
CA ASP A 378 -18.03 -12.55 -20.26
C ASP A 378 -17.90 -13.91 -20.95
N THR A 379 -18.65 -14.87 -20.44
CA THR A 379 -18.67 -16.23 -21.00
C THR A 379 -19.73 -16.37 -22.10
N THR A 380 -19.55 -17.36 -22.97
CA THR A 380 -20.52 -17.72 -24.02
C THR A 380 -21.88 -18.13 -23.45
N ASP A 381 -21.92 -18.55 -22.17
CA ASP A 381 -23.15 -18.92 -21.44
C ASP A 381 -23.89 -17.70 -20.86
N GLY A 382 -23.38 -16.48 -21.11
CA GLY A 382 -23.98 -15.22 -20.67
C GLY A 382 -23.72 -14.87 -19.20
N LYS A 383 -22.72 -15.48 -18.55
CA LYS A 383 -22.29 -15.15 -17.19
C LYS A 383 -21.07 -14.24 -17.25
N THR A 384 -21.00 -13.25 -16.35
CA THR A 384 -19.80 -12.47 -16.10
C THR A 384 -19.08 -13.04 -14.88
N LEU A 385 -17.80 -13.41 -15.04
CA LEU A 385 -16.93 -13.92 -13.99
C LEU A 385 -15.88 -12.86 -13.66
N GLU A 386 -15.54 -12.71 -12.38
CA GLU A 386 -14.37 -11.96 -11.93
C GLU A 386 -13.24 -12.94 -11.67
N ILE A 387 -12.09 -12.69 -12.31
CA ILE A 387 -10.90 -13.57 -12.28
C ILE A 387 -9.74 -12.75 -11.72
N ASP A 388 -9.26 -13.12 -10.56
CA ASP A 388 -8.09 -12.56 -9.88
C ASP A 388 -6.84 -13.45 -10.06
N ASN A 389 -7.03 -14.75 -10.33
CA ASN A 389 -5.97 -15.71 -10.58
C ASN A 389 -5.95 -16.14 -12.06
N PRO A 390 -4.82 -15.91 -12.78
CA PRO A 390 -4.68 -16.33 -14.18
C PRO A 390 -4.93 -17.82 -14.43
N ALA A 391 -4.65 -18.68 -13.45
CA ALA A 391 -4.88 -20.12 -13.56
C ALA A 391 -6.38 -20.49 -13.69
N HIS A 392 -7.27 -19.65 -13.15
CA HIS A 392 -8.72 -19.84 -13.19
C HIS A 392 -9.39 -19.29 -14.45
N LEU A 393 -8.62 -18.69 -15.39
CA LEU A 393 -9.18 -18.19 -16.64
C LEU A 393 -9.79 -19.35 -17.44
N PRO A 394 -11.07 -19.27 -17.86
CA PRO A 394 -11.71 -20.29 -18.69
C PRO A 394 -10.98 -20.51 -20.02
N ASP A 395 -11.23 -21.66 -20.64
CA ASP A 395 -10.74 -21.92 -21.99
C ASP A 395 -11.24 -20.87 -22.99
N SER A 396 -10.39 -20.49 -23.93
CA SER A 396 -10.68 -19.43 -24.91
C SER A 396 -11.99 -19.66 -25.69
N THR A 397 -12.43 -20.91 -25.85
CA THR A 397 -13.70 -21.28 -26.51
C THR A 397 -14.94 -20.89 -25.71
N LYS A 398 -14.80 -20.71 -24.39
CA LYS A 398 -15.88 -20.31 -23.48
C LYS A 398 -15.90 -18.81 -23.20
N ILE A 399 -14.91 -18.08 -23.67
CA ILE A 399 -14.79 -16.63 -23.48
C ILE A 399 -15.44 -15.90 -24.65
N LYS A 400 -16.35 -14.99 -24.35
CA LYS A 400 -16.96 -14.08 -25.31
C LYS A 400 -16.19 -12.77 -25.40
N ALA A 401 -15.87 -12.17 -24.24
CA ALA A 401 -15.09 -10.95 -24.11
C ALA A 401 -14.29 -10.93 -22.80
N LEU A 402 -13.13 -10.29 -22.82
CA LEU A 402 -12.27 -10.07 -21.66
C LEU A 402 -12.16 -8.57 -21.40
N TYR A 403 -12.28 -8.18 -20.14
CA TYR A 403 -12.18 -6.79 -19.71
C TYR A 403 -11.09 -6.66 -18.66
N GLU A 404 -10.27 -5.61 -18.80
CA GLU A 404 -9.25 -5.23 -17.83
C GLU A 404 -9.59 -3.90 -17.15
N PRO A 405 -9.20 -3.71 -15.88
CA PRO A 405 -9.42 -2.46 -15.17
C PRO A 405 -8.49 -1.38 -15.73
N TYR A 406 -9.03 -0.16 -15.89
CA TYR A 406 -8.29 1.03 -16.28
C TYR A 406 -8.22 2.01 -15.11
N VAL A 407 -7.15 2.79 -15.10
CA VAL A 407 -6.95 3.90 -14.17
C VAL A 407 -6.71 5.19 -14.93
N SER A 408 -7.15 6.30 -14.36
CA SER A 408 -6.69 7.64 -14.72
C SER A 408 -5.49 7.96 -13.86
N MET A 409 -4.38 8.32 -14.49
CA MET A 409 -3.12 8.60 -13.82
C MET A 409 -2.66 10.01 -14.13
N ASP A 410 -2.39 10.80 -13.09
CA ASP A 410 -1.78 12.11 -13.18
C ASP A 410 -0.30 12.03 -12.80
N ILE A 411 0.56 12.43 -13.74
CA ILE A 411 2.01 12.37 -13.55
C ILE A 411 2.54 13.80 -13.53
N HIS A 412 3.10 14.19 -12.39
CA HIS A 412 3.77 15.45 -12.20
C HIS A 412 5.24 15.31 -12.56
N VAL A 413 5.73 16.12 -13.49
CA VAL A 413 7.09 15.96 -14.02
C VAL A 413 7.66 17.30 -14.48
N PRO A 414 9.00 17.54 -14.29
CA PRO A 414 9.67 18.67 -14.91
C PRO A 414 9.58 18.60 -16.44
N ASN A 415 9.43 19.77 -17.09
CA ASN A 415 9.23 19.88 -18.53
C ASN A 415 10.27 19.11 -19.37
N GLU A 416 11.53 19.04 -18.91
CA GLU A 416 12.61 18.33 -19.60
C GLU A 416 12.40 16.81 -19.71
N TYR A 417 11.60 16.18 -18.84
CA TYR A 417 11.33 14.74 -18.83
C TYR A 417 9.98 14.35 -19.44
N VAL A 418 9.13 15.30 -19.83
CA VAL A 418 7.78 15.03 -20.38
C VAL A 418 7.84 14.01 -21.53
N GLY A 419 8.79 14.15 -22.46
CA GLY A 419 8.93 13.22 -23.57
C GLY A 419 9.27 11.78 -23.14
N ASN A 420 10.05 11.62 -22.08
CA ASN A 420 10.38 10.30 -21.53
C ASN A 420 9.15 9.65 -20.87
N VAL A 421 8.36 10.45 -20.14
CA VAL A 421 7.12 10.00 -19.50
C VAL A 421 6.08 9.62 -20.54
N MET A 422 5.87 10.44 -21.55
CA MET A 422 4.94 10.14 -22.66
C MET A 422 5.29 8.81 -23.31
N LYS A 423 6.57 8.60 -23.64
CA LYS A 423 7.04 7.34 -24.22
C LYS A 423 6.80 6.15 -23.29
N LEU A 424 7.07 6.30 -21.98
CA LEU A 424 6.80 5.25 -20.99
C LEU A 424 5.31 4.89 -20.96
N CYS A 425 4.42 5.88 -20.94
CA CYS A 425 2.97 5.66 -20.92
C CYS A 425 2.48 5.01 -22.22
N GLU A 426 2.97 5.42 -23.39
CA GLU A 426 2.65 4.79 -24.69
C GLU A 426 3.14 3.33 -24.73
N ASP A 427 4.37 3.08 -24.25
CA ASP A 427 4.90 1.72 -24.12
C ASP A 427 4.02 0.84 -23.22
N LYS A 428 3.28 1.42 -22.28
CA LYS A 428 2.33 0.75 -21.37
C LYS A 428 0.87 0.82 -21.83
N ARG A 429 0.63 1.02 -23.11
CA ARG A 429 -0.70 1.10 -23.75
C ARG A 429 -1.56 2.26 -23.23
N GLY A 430 -0.94 3.30 -22.70
CA GLY A 430 -1.62 4.48 -22.17
C GLY A 430 -2.20 5.35 -23.29
N THR A 431 -3.33 5.98 -23.00
CA THR A 431 -3.96 6.99 -23.84
C THR A 431 -3.87 8.34 -23.14
N GLN A 432 -3.16 9.30 -23.74
CA GLN A 432 -3.07 10.65 -23.21
C GLN A 432 -4.43 11.34 -23.24
N LYS A 433 -4.83 11.96 -22.14
CA LYS A 433 -6.06 12.74 -22.02
C LYS A 433 -5.80 14.22 -21.92
N ASN A 434 -4.87 14.60 -21.07
CA ASN A 434 -4.58 16.01 -20.84
C ASN A 434 -3.07 16.23 -20.66
N LEU A 435 -2.65 17.47 -20.89
CA LEU A 435 -1.32 17.96 -20.59
C LEU A 435 -1.48 19.41 -20.14
N HIS A 436 -1.18 19.65 -18.88
CA HIS A 436 -1.35 20.96 -18.26
C HIS A 436 -0.03 21.44 -17.67
N TYR A 437 0.32 22.71 -17.98
CA TYR A 437 1.50 23.36 -17.40
C TYR A 437 1.07 24.06 -16.11
N LEU A 438 1.59 23.61 -14.97
CA LEU A 438 1.32 24.22 -13.66
C LEU A 438 2.16 25.48 -13.45
N ALA A 439 3.42 25.45 -13.86
CA ALA A 439 4.37 26.56 -13.76
C ALA A 439 5.38 26.46 -14.91
N ALA A 440 6.29 27.43 -15.03
CA ALA A 440 7.26 27.50 -16.12
C ALA A 440 8.08 26.21 -16.35
N ASN A 441 8.27 25.39 -15.31
CA ASN A 441 9.09 24.17 -15.35
C ASN A 441 8.36 22.88 -14.97
N ARG A 442 7.07 22.90 -14.58
CA ARG A 442 6.32 21.71 -14.16
C ARG A 442 5.10 21.46 -15.03
N VAL A 443 4.90 20.19 -15.36
CA VAL A 443 3.81 19.72 -16.23
C VAL A 443 3.10 18.57 -15.54
N VAL A 444 1.78 18.58 -15.60
CA VAL A 444 0.93 17.43 -15.27
C VAL A 444 0.50 16.78 -16.56
N VAL A 445 0.79 15.49 -16.67
CA VAL A 445 0.38 14.70 -17.83
C VAL A 445 -0.63 13.66 -17.35
N THR A 446 -1.86 13.74 -17.85
CA THR A 446 -2.93 12.79 -17.51
C THR A 446 -3.02 11.70 -18.57
N TYR A 447 -2.90 10.46 -18.13
CA TYR A 447 -3.06 9.27 -18.96
C TYR A 447 -4.13 8.34 -18.41
N GLU A 448 -4.87 7.67 -19.29
CA GLU A 448 -5.61 6.48 -18.96
C GLU A 448 -4.79 5.25 -19.34
N LEU A 449 -4.54 4.37 -18.37
CA LEU A 449 -3.70 3.18 -18.53
C LEU A 449 -4.41 1.93 -18.02
N PRO A 450 -4.15 0.77 -18.65
CA PRO A 450 -4.54 -0.51 -18.05
C PRO A 450 -3.81 -0.72 -16.72
N PHE A 451 -4.54 -1.00 -15.66
CA PHE A 451 -3.95 -1.13 -14.32
C PHE A 451 -2.92 -2.25 -14.23
N ALA A 452 -3.14 -3.36 -14.94
CA ALA A 452 -2.18 -4.46 -15.02
C ALA A 452 -0.78 -4.05 -15.55
N GLU A 453 -0.68 -3.02 -16.37
CA GLU A 453 0.60 -2.54 -16.91
C GLU A 453 1.37 -1.64 -15.92
N ILE A 454 0.68 -1.16 -14.88
CA ILE A 454 1.26 -0.29 -13.86
C ILE A 454 1.82 -1.11 -12.71
N VAL A 455 1.12 -2.17 -12.34
CA VAL A 455 1.37 -2.99 -11.15
C VAL A 455 2.76 -3.61 -11.10
N TYR A 456 3.49 -3.77 -12.21
CA TYR A 456 4.77 -4.48 -12.20
C TYR A 456 5.99 -3.57 -11.99
N ASP A 457 6.25 -2.64 -12.90
CA ASP A 457 7.52 -1.93 -12.99
C ASP A 457 7.38 -0.45 -13.34
N PHE A 458 6.14 0.04 -13.42
CA PHE A 458 5.89 1.39 -13.93
C PHE A 458 6.51 2.46 -13.04
N PHE A 459 6.35 2.34 -11.72
CA PHE A 459 6.87 3.32 -10.76
C PHE A 459 8.40 3.41 -10.82
N ASP A 460 9.09 2.27 -10.82
CA ASP A 460 10.54 2.21 -10.89
C ASP A 460 11.07 2.78 -12.21
N ARG A 461 10.39 2.47 -13.31
CA ARG A 461 10.73 3.02 -14.63
C ARG A 461 10.45 4.52 -14.72
N LEU A 462 9.35 5.00 -14.11
CA LEU A 462 9.04 6.41 -14.03
C LEU A 462 10.14 7.15 -13.26
N LYS A 463 10.50 6.68 -12.07
CA LYS A 463 11.60 7.24 -11.28
C LYS A 463 12.92 7.21 -12.04
N SER A 464 13.24 6.10 -12.68
CA SER A 464 14.49 5.94 -13.44
C SER A 464 14.56 6.90 -14.63
N CYS A 465 13.51 7.01 -15.46
CA CYS A 465 13.53 7.84 -16.66
C CYS A 465 13.45 9.34 -16.37
N THR A 466 13.06 9.72 -15.15
CA THR A 466 12.96 11.12 -14.69
C THR A 466 13.98 11.46 -13.59
N ARG A 467 14.96 10.60 -13.33
CA ARG A 467 15.96 10.75 -12.26
C ARG A 467 15.34 11.00 -10.86
N GLY A 468 14.18 10.45 -10.59
CA GLY A 468 13.46 10.60 -9.34
C GLY A 468 12.58 11.85 -9.23
N TYR A 469 12.53 12.70 -10.25
CA TYR A 469 11.78 13.96 -10.21
C TYR A 469 10.29 13.84 -10.53
N ALA A 470 9.82 12.72 -11.05
CA ALA A 470 8.40 12.53 -11.31
C ALA A 470 7.69 11.89 -10.13
N SER A 471 6.50 12.39 -9.84
CA SER A 471 5.52 11.74 -8.97
C SER A 471 4.26 11.39 -9.75
N MET A 472 3.51 10.43 -9.27
CA MET A 472 2.27 10.00 -9.87
C MET A 472 1.20 9.75 -8.81
N ASP A 473 -0.04 9.97 -9.21
CA ASP A 473 -1.24 9.51 -8.51
C ASP A 473 -2.17 8.85 -9.51
N TYR A 474 -3.00 7.91 -9.07
CA TYR A 474 -3.94 7.23 -9.95
C TYR A 474 -5.26 6.92 -9.27
N GLN A 475 -6.33 6.89 -10.07
CA GLN A 475 -7.67 6.55 -9.62
C GLN A 475 -8.28 5.50 -10.56
N PRO A 476 -8.92 4.45 -10.03
CA PRO A 476 -9.68 3.49 -10.83
C PRO A 476 -10.83 4.19 -11.55
N ILE A 477 -11.03 3.87 -12.83
CA ILE A 477 -12.12 4.46 -13.63
C ILE A 477 -13.14 3.40 -14.06
N ASP A 478 -12.81 2.57 -15.05
CA ASP A 478 -13.72 1.62 -15.67
C ASP A 478 -13.03 0.31 -16.05
N TYR A 479 -13.82 -0.63 -16.56
CA TYR A 479 -13.32 -1.85 -17.19
C TYR A 479 -13.50 -1.72 -18.70
N ARG A 480 -12.46 -2.04 -19.46
CA ARG A 480 -12.49 -1.98 -20.92
C ARG A 480 -12.17 -3.30 -21.55
N GLU A 481 -12.87 -3.61 -22.64
CA GLU A 481 -12.60 -4.81 -23.44
C GLU A 481 -11.20 -4.72 -24.04
N SER A 482 -10.45 -5.84 -23.94
CA SER A 482 -9.07 -5.91 -24.40
C SER A 482 -8.73 -7.32 -24.92
N ASP A 483 -7.83 -7.39 -25.90
CA ASP A 483 -7.37 -8.68 -26.45
C ASP A 483 -6.30 -9.31 -25.55
N LEU A 484 -6.78 -9.85 -24.44
CA LEU A 484 -5.95 -10.50 -23.42
C LEU A 484 -5.84 -12.00 -23.67
N VAL A 485 -4.68 -12.54 -23.32
CA VAL A 485 -4.41 -13.98 -23.41
C VAL A 485 -3.73 -14.49 -22.15
N ARG A 486 -4.05 -15.72 -21.75
CA ARG A 486 -3.28 -16.41 -20.72
C ARG A 486 -1.98 -16.93 -21.33
N LEU A 487 -0.89 -16.53 -20.73
CA LEU A 487 0.45 -17.00 -21.04
C LEU A 487 0.88 -18.01 -19.99
N ASP A 488 1.02 -19.27 -20.41
CA ASP A 488 1.47 -20.37 -19.57
C ASP A 488 2.97 -20.59 -19.72
N ILE A 489 3.66 -20.84 -18.62
CA ILE A 489 5.05 -21.30 -18.61
C ILE A 489 5.06 -22.78 -18.37
N LEU A 490 5.68 -23.52 -19.31
CA LEU A 490 5.82 -24.98 -19.22
C LEU A 490 7.28 -25.33 -18.96
N LEU A 491 7.50 -26.21 -17.99
CA LEU A 491 8.79 -26.85 -17.75
C LEU A 491 8.73 -28.30 -18.18
N ASN A 492 9.54 -28.68 -19.16
CA ASN A 492 9.51 -30.02 -19.78
C ASN A 492 8.12 -30.41 -20.30
N SER A 493 7.32 -29.46 -20.76
CA SER A 493 5.95 -29.61 -21.26
C SER A 493 4.88 -29.74 -20.17
N GLU A 494 5.22 -29.59 -18.90
CA GLU A 494 4.26 -29.50 -17.79
C GLU A 494 4.03 -28.03 -17.42
N PRO A 495 2.79 -27.58 -17.35
CA PRO A 495 2.48 -26.20 -17.00
C PRO A 495 2.80 -25.92 -15.52
N VAL A 496 3.33 -24.73 -15.24
CA VAL A 496 3.54 -24.22 -13.89
C VAL A 496 2.52 -23.12 -13.64
N ASP A 497 1.45 -23.45 -12.95
CA ASP A 497 0.30 -22.57 -12.68
C ASP A 497 0.69 -21.27 -11.97
N ALA A 498 1.61 -21.34 -11.02
CA ALA A 498 2.13 -20.20 -10.28
C ALA A 498 2.91 -19.17 -11.14
N LEU A 499 3.32 -19.55 -12.36
CA LEU A 499 3.99 -18.66 -13.33
C LEU A 499 3.07 -18.23 -14.48
N ALA A 500 1.79 -18.61 -14.44
CA ALA A 500 0.81 -18.18 -15.42
C ALA A 500 0.47 -16.69 -15.24
N VAL A 501 0.37 -15.95 -16.35
CA VAL A 501 0.01 -14.53 -16.34
C VAL A 501 -1.01 -14.22 -17.43
N ILE A 502 -1.83 -13.18 -17.22
CA ILE A 502 -2.71 -12.63 -18.25
C ILE A 502 -2.03 -11.40 -18.82
N VAL A 503 -1.81 -11.38 -20.13
CA VAL A 503 -1.11 -10.29 -20.83
C VAL A 503 -1.83 -9.94 -22.13
N HIS A 504 -1.63 -8.72 -22.63
CA HIS A 504 -2.12 -8.34 -23.94
C HIS A 504 -1.43 -9.18 -25.03
N ARG A 505 -2.20 -9.61 -26.06
CA ARG A 505 -1.73 -10.52 -27.12
C ARG A 505 -0.47 -10.02 -27.82
N ASP A 506 -0.40 -8.72 -28.12
CA ASP A 506 0.75 -8.13 -28.83
C ASP A 506 2.05 -8.21 -28.00
N ARG A 507 1.94 -8.25 -26.68
CA ARG A 507 3.09 -8.32 -25.76
C ARG A 507 3.45 -9.74 -25.34
N ALA A 508 2.55 -10.69 -25.55
CA ALA A 508 2.70 -12.05 -25.05
C ALA A 508 4.04 -12.70 -25.49
N TYR A 509 4.47 -12.44 -26.75
CA TYR A 509 5.75 -12.98 -27.24
C TYR A 509 6.96 -12.37 -26.53
N THR A 510 7.01 -11.04 -26.43
CA THR A 510 8.14 -10.32 -25.82
C THR A 510 8.24 -10.65 -24.33
N TYR A 511 7.10 -10.63 -23.62
CA TYR A 511 7.03 -10.99 -22.21
C TYR A 511 7.44 -12.46 -21.98
N GLY A 512 6.85 -13.40 -22.72
CA GLY A 512 7.15 -14.82 -22.58
C GLY A 512 8.60 -15.17 -22.89
N ARG A 513 9.21 -14.49 -23.87
CA ARG A 513 10.63 -14.67 -24.19
C ARG A 513 11.54 -14.12 -23.08
N SER A 514 11.26 -12.93 -22.58
CA SER A 514 12.02 -12.32 -21.49
C SER A 514 11.95 -13.18 -20.23
N LEU A 515 10.75 -13.61 -19.85
CA LEU A 515 10.53 -14.52 -18.71
C LEU A 515 11.29 -15.85 -18.88
N ALA A 516 11.21 -16.48 -20.06
CA ALA A 516 11.93 -17.72 -20.32
C ALA A 516 13.45 -17.55 -20.24
N LEU A 517 14.01 -16.41 -20.67
CA LEU A 517 15.42 -16.09 -20.56
C LEU A 517 15.84 -15.87 -19.10
N LYS A 518 15.04 -15.15 -18.29
CA LYS A 518 15.28 -14.97 -16.86
C LYS A 518 15.25 -16.28 -16.11
N LEU A 519 14.22 -17.09 -16.34
CA LEU A 519 14.11 -18.43 -15.74
C LEU A 519 15.30 -19.35 -16.12
N LYS A 520 15.81 -19.25 -17.35
CA LYS A 520 17.01 -20.00 -17.76
C LYS A 520 18.26 -19.60 -16.97
N ARG A 521 18.38 -18.34 -16.57
CA ARG A 521 19.51 -17.84 -15.75
C ARG A 521 19.38 -18.28 -14.30
N THR A 522 18.15 -18.35 -13.79
CA THR A 522 17.83 -18.62 -12.38
C THR A 522 17.74 -20.10 -12.06
N ILE A 523 17.15 -20.90 -12.97
CA ILE A 523 16.99 -22.35 -12.74
C ILE A 523 18.38 -23.04 -12.81
N PRO A 524 18.82 -23.72 -11.73
CA PRO A 524 20.10 -24.39 -11.71
C PRO A 524 20.14 -25.56 -12.68
N ARG A 525 21.34 -25.86 -13.20
CA ARG A 525 21.55 -27.05 -14.06
C ARG A 525 21.24 -28.30 -13.27
N GLN A 526 20.37 -29.14 -13.81
CA GLN A 526 20.00 -30.42 -13.23
C GLN A 526 20.67 -31.58 -13.99
N LEU A 527 20.47 -32.80 -13.53
CA LEU A 527 21.03 -34.00 -14.17
C LEU A 527 20.44 -34.26 -15.56
N PHE A 528 19.31 -33.61 -15.88
CA PHE A 528 18.65 -33.68 -17.19
C PHE A 528 18.44 -32.25 -17.74
N GLN A 529 18.13 -32.18 -19.01
CA GLN A 529 17.87 -30.93 -19.69
C GLN A 529 16.47 -30.42 -19.33
N VAL A 530 16.35 -29.16 -18.90
CA VAL A 530 15.08 -28.50 -18.62
C VAL A 530 14.70 -27.61 -19.80
N ALA A 531 13.59 -27.90 -20.44
CA ALA A 531 13.00 -27.07 -21.48
C ALA A 531 12.03 -26.10 -20.84
N ILE A 532 12.26 -24.79 -20.99
CA ILE A 532 11.40 -23.70 -20.54
C ILE A 532 10.64 -23.23 -21.78
N GLN A 533 9.32 -23.22 -21.74
CA GLN A 533 8.49 -22.88 -22.88
C GLN A 533 7.40 -21.90 -22.42
N ALA A 534 7.22 -20.83 -23.17
CA ALA A 534 6.09 -19.93 -23.01
C ALA A 534 5.03 -20.28 -24.07
N ALA A 535 3.79 -20.47 -23.67
CA ALA A 535 2.71 -20.92 -24.55
C ALA A 535 1.42 -20.13 -24.34
N ILE A 536 0.65 -19.95 -25.42
CA ILE A 536 -0.72 -19.45 -25.40
C ILE A 536 -1.61 -20.63 -25.81
N GLY A 537 -2.34 -21.20 -24.84
CA GLY A 537 -3.05 -22.45 -25.04
C GLY A 537 -2.10 -23.57 -25.46
N GLN A 538 -2.30 -24.16 -26.65
CA GLN A 538 -1.43 -25.20 -27.18
C GLN A 538 -0.23 -24.68 -28.00
N LYS A 539 -0.18 -23.38 -28.32
CA LYS A 539 0.84 -22.81 -29.18
C LYS A 539 2.03 -22.30 -28.35
N ILE A 540 3.19 -22.96 -28.51
CA ILE A 540 4.45 -22.49 -27.93
C ILE A 540 4.92 -21.26 -28.73
N ILE A 541 5.13 -20.13 -28.05
CA ILE A 541 5.57 -18.87 -28.65
C ILE A 541 7.04 -18.57 -28.39
N ALA A 542 7.60 -19.03 -27.26
CA ALA A 542 9.03 -18.89 -26.96
C ALA A 542 9.55 -20.15 -26.27
N ARG A 543 10.84 -20.44 -26.47
CA ARG A 543 11.49 -21.62 -25.89
C ARG A 543 12.94 -21.33 -25.55
N GLU A 544 13.31 -21.67 -24.32
CA GLU A 544 14.68 -21.66 -23.82
C GLU A 544 15.03 -23.01 -23.20
N THR A 545 16.31 -23.25 -22.96
CA THR A 545 16.74 -24.53 -22.45
C THR A 545 17.89 -24.38 -21.46
N VAL A 546 17.75 -25.00 -20.28
CA VAL A 546 18.82 -25.16 -19.30
C VAL A 546 19.53 -26.49 -19.59
N SER A 547 20.83 -26.42 -19.88
CA SER A 547 21.62 -27.63 -20.24
C SER A 547 21.81 -28.51 -19.02
N ALA A 548 21.73 -29.84 -19.22
CA ALA A 548 22.01 -30.79 -18.17
C ALA A 548 23.46 -30.72 -17.65
N PHE A 549 23.66 -31.04 -16.38
CA PHE A 549 24.98 -31.25 -15.82
C PHE A 549 25.71 -32.38 -16.63
N ARG A 550 26.90 -32.09 -17.12
CA ARG A 550 27.66 -33.04 -17.92
C ARG A 550 28.75 -33.68 -17.06
N LYS A 551 28.52 -34.92 -16.62
CA LYS A 551 29.63 -35.71 -16.07
C LYS A 551 30.41 -36.26 -17.24
N ASP A 552 31.72 -36.04 -17.31
CA ASP A 552 32.57 -36.64 -18.33
C ASP A 552 32.75 -38.11 -18.01
N VAL A 553 31.85 -38.95 -18.63
CA VAL A 553 31.88 -40.42 -18.46
C VAL A 553 33.01 -41.06 -19.27
N THR A 554 33.66 -40.25 -20.14
CA THR A 554 34.74 -40.73 -21.01
C THR A 554 36.14 -40.36 -20.48
N ALA A 555 36.24 -39.56 -19.41
CA ALA A 555 37.53 -39.10 -18.83
C ALA A 555 38.48 -40.27 -18.43
N LYS A 556 37.92 -41.41 -18.05
CA LYS A 556 38.71 -42.62 -17.67
C LYS A 556 38.93 -43.60 -18.83
N CYS A 557 38.52 -43.26 -20.06
CA CYS A 557 38.77 -44.10 -21.23
C CYS A 557 40.11 -43.75 -21.87
N TYR A 558 41.19 -44.37 -21.37
CA TYR A 558 42.50 -44.32 -22.00
C TYR A 558 42.53 -45.18 -23.25
N GLY A 559 42.99 -44.62 -24.39
CA GLY A 559 43.14 -45.32 -25.66
C GLY A 559 41.92 -45.18 -26.60
N GLY A 560 42.15 -45.45 -27.87
CA GLY A 560 41.24 -45.16 -29.00
C GLY A 560 39.99 -46.03 -29.14
N ASP A 561 39.47 -46.65 -28.09
CA ASP A 561 38.26 -47.48 -28.18
C ASP A 561 37.01 -46.59 -28.35
N ILE A 562 36.72 -46.27 -29.60
CA ILE A 562 35.59 -45.45 -30.04
C ILE A 562 34.25 -46.14 -29.69
N THR A 563 34.19 -47.45 -29.71
CA THR A 563 32.98 -48.25 -29.46
C THR A 563 32.56 -48.15 -27.98
N ARG A 564 33.51 -48.21 -27.06
CA ARG A 564 33.30 -48.08 -25.62
C ARG A 564 32.89 -46.67 -25.25
N LYS A 565 33.52 -45.63 -25.84
CA LYS A 565 33.12 -44.24 -25.65
C LYS A 565 31.69 -44.02 -26.12
N ARG A 566 31.30 -44.56 -27.27
CA ARG A 566 29.94 -44.43 -27.82
C ARG A 566 28.90 -45.13 -26.93
N LYS A 567 29.16 -46.34 -26.44
CA LYS A 567 28.27 -47.06 -25.51
C LYS A 567 28.09 -46.30 -24.18
N LEU A 568 29.13 -45.69 -23.62
CA LEU A 568 29.04 -44.92 -22.40
C LEU A 568 28.22 -43.64 -22.60
N LEU A 569 28.37 -42.95 -23.73
CA LEU A 569 27.59 -41.78 -24.10
C LEU A 569 26.12 -42.14 -24.34
N GLU A 570 25.83 -43.29 -24.98
CA GLU A 570 24.47 -43.80 -25.19
C GLU A 570 23.79 -44.16 -23.85
N LYS A 571 24.46 -44.87 -22.94
CA LYS A 571 23.97 -45.14 -21.59
C LYS A 571 23.70 -43.87 -20.80
N GLN A 572 24.58 -42.87 -20.92
CA GLN A 572 24.36 -41.56 -20.26
C GLN A 572 23.12 -40.86 -20.84
N LYS A 573 22.93 -40.91 -22.15
CA LYS A 573 21.77 -40.34 -22.83
C LYS A 573 20.46 -41.03 -22.42
N GLU A 574 20.45 -42.35 -22.32
CA GLU A 574 19.31 -43.14 -21.84
C GLU A 574 18.99 -42.88 -20.36
N GLY A 575 20.02 -42.83 -19.51
CA GLY A 575 19.88 -42.46 -18.09
C GLY A 575 19.26 -41.08 -17.90
N LYS A 576 19.71 -40.08 -18.67
CA LYS A 576 19.13 -38.73 -18.66
C LYS A 576 17.68 -38.70 -19.17
N LYS A 577 17.34 -39.53 -20.21
CA LYS A 577 15.96 -39.67 -20.67
C LYS A 577 15.04 -40.28 -19.60
N ARG A 578 15.55 -41.25 -18.84
CA ARG A 578 14.81 -41.90 -17.76
C ARG A 578 14.60 -40.92 -16.57
N MET A 579 15.64 -40.19 -16.16
CA MET A 579 15.56 -39.16 -15.12
C MET A 579 14.58 -38.04 -15.51
N LYS A 580 14.56 -37.60 -16.77
CA LYS A 580 13.61 -36.59 -17.26
C LYS A 580 12.15 -37.05 -17.17
N ARG A 581 11.86 -38.37 -17.22
CA ARG A 581 10.52 -38.91 -17.06
C ARG A 581 10.08 -39.08 -15.60
N MET A 582 11.01 -39.09 -14.65
CA MET A 582 10.76 -39.37 -13.24
C MET A 582 11.03 -38.18 -12.33
N GLY A 583 11.74 -37.15 -12.78
CA GLY A 583 12.16 -36.01 -11.96
C GLY A 583 11.25 -34.82 -12.15
N ASN A 584 10.64 -34.34 -11.08
CA ASN A 584 10.08 -33.02 -11.03
C ASN A 584 11.20 -31.99 -11.13
N VAL A 585 10.95 -30.88 -11.81
CA VAL A 585 11.90 -29.76 -11.87
C VAL A 585 11.75 -28.98 -10.59
N GLU A 586 12.79 -28.98 -9.76
CA GLU A 586 12.84 -28.10 -8.59
C GLU A 586 13.01 -26.65 -9.06
N LEU A 587 12.05 -25.80 -8.71
CA LEU A 587 12.08 -24.37 -8.94
C LEU A 587 12.58 -23.70 -7.67
N PRO A 588 13.71 -22.99 -7.70
CA PRO A 588 14.14 -22.20 -6.56
C PRO A 588 13.25 -20.95 -6.41
N GLN A 589 13.19 -20.40 -5.20
CA GLN A 589 12.43 -19.19 -4.88
C GLN A 589 12.76 -18.02 -5.83
N GLU A 590 14.03 -17.90 -6.21
CA GLU A 590 14.52 -16.86 -7.13
C GLU A 590 13.88 -16.96 -8.54
N ALA A 591 13.37 -18.12 -8.92
CA ALA A 591 12.65 -18.27 -10.20
C ALA A 591 11.30 -17.53 -10.18
N PHE A 592 10.61 -17.52 -9.05
CA PHE A 592 9.36 -16.77 -8.87
C PHE A 592 9.67 -15.27 -8.72
N LEU A 593 10.72 -14.90 -7.99
CA LEU A 593 11.19 -13.51 -7.93
C LEU A 593 11.62 -12.97 -9.31
N ALA A 594 12.21 -13.82 -10.17
CA ALA A 594 12.55 -13.44 -11.53
C ALA A 594 11.31 -13.15 -12.39
N ALA A 595 10.18 -13.81 -12.10
CA ALA A 595 8.91 -13.52 -12.76
C ALA A 595 8.33 -12.15 -12.33
N LEU A 596 8.55 -11.73 -11.09
CA LEU A 596 8.14 -10.42 -10.58
C LEU A 596 8.88 -9.25 -11.27
N LYS A 597 10.09 -9.49 -11.77
CA LYS A 597 10.96 -8.46 -12.37
C LYS A 597 11.04 -8.52 -13.90
N VAL A 598 10.05 -9.09 -14.58
CA VAL A 598 10.02 -9.15 -16.05
C VAL A 598 9.71 -7.78 -16.65
N GLY A 599 10.68 -6.93 -16.80
CA GLY A 599 10.53 -5.59 -17.34
C GLY A 599 11.85 -4.80 -17.29
N ASP A 600 12.83 -5.33 -16.55
CA ASP A 600 14.09 -4.63 -16.21
C ASP A 600 15.21 -4.80 -17.26
N GLU A 601 14.95 -5.15 -18.53
CA GLU A 601 15.96 -5.16 -19.60
C GLU A 601 15.57 -4.29 -20.79
#